data_b4b969f146862ef549ba5ae238119200
#
_entry.id   b4b969f146862ef549ba5ae238119200
#
_cell.length_a   1.000
_cell.length_b   1.000
_cell.length_c   1.000
_cell.angle_alpha   90.00
_cell.angle_beta   90.00
_cell.angle_gamma   90.00
#
_symmetry.space_group_name_H-M   'P 1'
#
loop_
_entity.id
_entity.type
_entity.pdbx_description
1 polymer ?
#
loop_
_entity_poly.entity_id
_entity_poly.type
_entity_poly.pdbx_seq_one_letter_code
_entity_poly.pdbx_strand_id
1 'polypeptide(L)'
;YLDQRKVEKGDRASWASAHKVLLNRSVDAAVLVNSARSILSEGVAYDRCAVGVVTNITDAEGLDTFYIHDTEQVYNVLRTQVDIVLPDGVAVLNANDPLVLKMAELCDGSVILFAKDPEIAAITAHREQGGRAVFVRYGRLVMATGRDELTLVEAASIPLLHGGAPAFQLDNVLAAVGAAWALGLSQELIRTGIETFKAD
;
A
#
# COMPACT_ATOMS: atom_id res chain seq x y z
N TYR A 1 -13.89 0.44 -10.94
CA TYR A 1 -13.96 1.31 -12.10
C TYR A 1 -13.21 0.65 -13.26
N LEU A 2 -13.75 0.70 -14.45
CA LEU A 2 -13.03 0.41 -15.67
C LEU A 2 -13.07 1.68 -16.51
N ASP A 3 -11.91 2.21 -16.85
CA ASP A 3 -11.77 3.41 -17.69
C ASP A 3 -12.66 4.58 -17.22
N GLN A 4 -12.58 4.91 -15.93
CA GLN A 4 -13.40 5.89 -15.20
C GLN A 4 -14.91 5.56 -15.10
N ARG A 5 -15.38 4.48 -15.66
CA ARG A 5 -16.77 4.04 -15.51
C ARG A 5 -16.93 3.14 -14.29
N LYS A 6 -17.86 3.48 -13.41
CA LYS A 6 -18.26 2.63 -12.30
C LYS A 6 -19.06 1.44 -12.85
N VAL A 7 -18.44 0.27 -12.91
CA VAL A 7 -19.03 -0.93 -13.51
C VAL A 7 -20.02 -1.60 -12.55
N GLU A 8 -19.70 -1.60 -11.25
CA GLU A 8 -20.55 -2.17 -10.21
C GLU A 8 -20.51 -1.32 -8.94
N LYS A 9 -21.59 -1.33 -8.15
CA LYS A 9 -21.68 -0.65 -6.84
C LYS A 9 -21.51 -1.67 -5.72
N GLY A 10 -20.90 -1.24 -4.59
CA GLY A 10 -20.73 -2.03 -3.37
C GLY A 10 -19.31 -2.51 -3.15
N ASP A 11 -19.10 -3.22 -2.05
CA ASP A 11 -17.84 -3.88 -1.75
C ASP A 11 -17.61 -5.01 -2.74
N ARG A 12 -16.48 -4.97 -3.43
CA ARG A 12 -16.07 -5.95 -4.46
C ARG A 12 -14.69 -6.54 -4.17
N ALA A 13 -14.25 -6.47 -2.92
CA ALA A 13 -13.02 -7.10 -2.46
C ALA A 13 -13.20 -8.64 -2.37
N SER A 14 -13.59 -9.28 -3.49
CA SER A 14 -13.78 -10.72 -3.61
C SER A 14 -12.95 -11.28 -4.75
N TRP A 15 -12.59 -12.55 -4.64
CA TRP A 15 -11.87 -13.28 -5.69
C TRP A 15 -12.57 -13.19 -7.06
N ALA A 16 -13.87 -13.38 -7.10
CA ALA A 16 -14.65 -13.34 -8.34
C ALA A 16 -14.61 -11.95 -9.01
N SER A 17 -14.63 -10.86 -8.22
CA SER A 17 -14.53 -9.51 -8.76
C SER A 17 -13.13 -9.19 -9.26
N ALA A 18 -12.10 -9.59 -8.53
CA ALA A 18 -10.71 -9.46 -8.96
C ALA A 18 -10.44 -10.23 -10.24
N HIS A 19 -10.91 -11.47 -10.33
CA HIS A 19 -10.74 -12.32 -11.52
C HIS A 19 -11.40 -11.72 -12.77
N LYS A 20 -12.60 -11.11 -12.64
CA LYS A 20 -13.24 -10.39 -13.76
C LYS A 20 -12.41 -9.23 -14.29
N VAL A 21 -11.76 -8.47 -13.38
CA VAL A 21 -10.88 -7.36 -13.76
C VAL A 21 -9.65 -7.89 -14.50
N LEU A 22 -9.01 -8.93 -13.97
CA LEU A 22 -7.80 -9.53 -14.54
C LEU A 22 -8.04 -10.18 -15.92
N LEU A 23 -9.23 -10.69 -16.20
CA LEU A 23 -9.60 -11.24 -17.50
C LEU A 23 -9.90 -10.17 -18.56
N ASN A 24 -10.05 -8.91 -18.16
CA ASN A 24 -10.38 -7.84 -19.10
C ASN A 24 -9.12 -7.31 -19.79
N ARG A 25 -9.03 -7.54 -21.10
CA ARG A 25 -7.87 -7.14 -21.92
C ARG A 25 -7.64 -5.62 -22.05
N SER A 26 -8.63 -4.80 -21.68
CA SER A 26 -8.49 -3.34 -21.70
C SER A 26 -7.93 -2.77 -20.39
N VAL A 27 -7.62 -3.63 -19.42
CA VAL A 27 -7.05 -3.22 -18.13
C VAL A 27 -5.54 -3.30 -18.20
N ASP A 28 -4.87 -2.17 -18.16
CA ASP A 28 -3.39 -2.08 -18.13
C ASP A 28 -2.84 -2.26 -16.71
N ALA A 29 -3.59 -1.80 -15.69
CA ALA A 29 -3.23 -1.96 -14.29
C ALA A 29 -4.48 -2.18 -13.43
N ALA A 30 -4.38 -3.06 -12.44
CA ALA A 30 -5.46 -3.36 -11.50
C ALA A 30 -4.99 -3.10 -10.07
N VAL A 31 -5.83 -2.45 -9.26
CA VAL A 31 -5.64 -2.33 -7.82
C VAL A 31 -6.65 -3.23 -7.14
N LEU A 32 -6.16 -4.24 -6.44
CA LEU A 32 -6.97 -5.26 -5.79
C LEU A 32 -6.80 -5.17 -4.27
N VAL A 33 -7.90 -5.07 -3.54
CA VAL A 33 -7.91 -5.01 -2.08
C VAL A 33 -8.14 -6.41 -1.53
N ASN A 34 -7.22 -6.89 -0.70
CA ASN A 34 -7.32 -8.18 -0.02
C ASN A 34 -7.35 -7.95 1.49
N SER A 35 -8.37 -8.45 2.15
CA SER A 35 -8.44 -8.55 3.61
C SER A 35 -7.95 -9.92 4.09
N ALA A 36 -7.56 -10.05 5.35
CA ALA A 36 -7.23 -11.35 5.93
C ALA A 36 -8.39 -12.36 5.75
N ARG A 37 -9.63 -11.90 5.94
CA ARG A 37 -10.83 -12.72 5.72
C ARG A 37 -10.96 -13.19 4.27
N SER A 38 -10.75 -12.33 3.27
CA SER A 38 -10.85 -12.72 1.86
C SER A 38 -9.75 -13.71 1.47
N ILE A 39 -8.52 -13.49 1.95
CA ILE A 39 -7.41 -14.42 1.73
C ILE A 39 -7.72 -15.81 2.32
N LEU A 40 -8.24 -15.86 3.54
CA LEU A 40 -8.58 -17.12 4.22
C LEU A 40 -9.76 -17.87 3.57
N SER A 41 -10.74 -17.14 3.04
CA SER A 41 -11.95 -17.74 2.47
C SER A 41 -11.81 -18.14 1.01
N GLU A 42 -11.11 -17.34 0.21
CA GLU A 42 -11.09 -17.47 -1.25
C GLU A 42 -9.66 -17.49 -1.84
N GLY A 43 -8.65 -17.14 -1.04
CA GLY A 43 -7.30 -16.89 -1.54
C GLY A 43 -7.17 -15.55 -2.26
N VAL A 44 -6.03 -15.33 -2.91
CA VAL A 44 -5.80 -14.21 -3.82
C VAL A 44 -6.10 -14.64 -5.26
N ALA A 45 -6.62 -13.73 -6.08
CA ALA A 45 -7.06 -14.02 -7.45
C ALA A 45 -5.92 -14.05 -8.49
N TYR A 46 -4.67 -13.98 -8.03
CA TYR A 46 -3.47 -13.91 -8.87
C TYR A 46 -2.29 -14.58 -8.18
N ASP A 47 -1.38 -15.14 -8.95
CA ASP A 47 -0.21 -15.87 -8.43
C ASP A 47 0.96 -14.95 -8.08
N ARG A 48 1.11 -13.85 -8.81
CA ARG A 48 2.19 -12.87 -8.65
C ARG A 48 1.67 -11.45 -8.87
N CYS A 49 2.34 -10.46 -8.25
CA CYS A 49 2.06 -9.05 -8.46
C CYS A 49 3.33 -8.22 -8.63
N ALA A 50 3.22 -7.11 -9.36
CA ALA A 50 4.30 -6.15 -9.49
C ALA A 50 4.49 -5.31 -8.22
N VAL A 51 3.39 -5.04 -7.50
CA VAL A 51 3.41 -4.22 -6.28
C VAL A 51 2.53 -4.85 -5.22
N GLY A 52 3.10 -5.18 -4.06
CA GLY A 52 2.40 -5.60 -2.86
C GLY A 52 2.37 -4.44 -1.85
N VAL A 53 1.20 -4.10 -1.30
CA VAL A 53 1.06 -3.02 -0.31
C VAL A 53 0.48 -3.57 0.97
N VAL A 54 1.15 -3.32 2.11
CA VAL A 54 0.62 -3.65 3.43
C VAL A 54 0.65 -2.40 4.31
N THR A 55 -0.53 -1.95 4.72
CA THR A 55 -0.68 -0.70 5.47
C THR A 55 -0.56 -0.90 6.98
N ASN A 56 -1.18 -1.93 7.50
CA ASN A 56 -1.18 -2.26 8.93
C ASN A 56 -1.68 -3.68 9.15
N ILE A 57 -1.36 -4.24 10.30
CA ILE A 57 -1.92 -5.49 10.80
C ILE A 57 -2.87 -5.13 11.94
N THR A 58 -4.12 -5.53 11.80
CA THR A 58 -5.15 -5.37 12.85
C THR A 58 -5.17 -6.60 13.76
N ASP A 59 -6.00 -6.55 14.80
CA ASP A 59 -6.33 -7.72 15.60
C ASP A 59 -7.07 -8.79 14.77
N ALA A 60 -7.34 -9.93 15.40
CA ALA A 60 -7.99 -11.09 14.80
C ALA A 60 -9.53 -11.00 14.83
N GLU A 61 -10.11 -9.81 15.09
CA GLU A 61 -11.56 -9.64 15.22
C GLU A 61 -12.31 -10.18 14.00
N GLY A 62 -13.28 -11.04 14.26
CA GLY A 62 -14.12 -11.66 13.22
C GLY A 62 -13.45 -12.74 12.39
N LEU A 63 -12.27 -13.24 12.78
CA LEU A 63 -11.55 -14.34 12.12
C LEU A 63 -11.62 -15.67 12.86
N ASP A 64 -12.38 -15.76 13.95
CA ASP A 64 -12.53 -16.98 14.76
C ASP A 64 -12.98 -18.20 13.98
N THR A 65 -13.81 -18.01 12.94
CA THR A 65 -14.29 -19.09 12.05
C THR A 65 -13.16 -19.73 11.23
N PHE A 66 -12.01 -19.05 11.13
CA PHE A 66 -10.81 -19.54 10.48
C PHE A 66 -9.73 -19.97 11.48
N TYR A 67 -10.07 -20.05 12.79
CA TYR A 67 -9.14 -20.39 13.87
C TYR A 67 -7.97 -19.39 13.98
N ILE A 68 -8.21 -18.13 13.63
CA ILE A 68 -7.27 -17.01 13.80
C ILE A 68 -7.69 -16.24 15.04
N HIS A 69 -6.79 -16.15 16.03
CA HIS A 69 -7.12 -15.61 17.36
C HIS A 69 -6.13 -14.53 17.84
N ASP A 70 -5.03 -14.34 17.14
CA ASP A 70 -4.01 -13.36 17.52
C ASP A 70 -3.41 -12.64 16.28
N THR A 71 -2.71 -11.55 16.56
CA THR A 71 -2.11 -10.68 15.54
C THR A 71 -0.99 -11.35 14.75
N GLU A 72 -0.24 -12.29 15.37
CA GLU A 72 0.83 -13.04 14.67
C GLU A 72 0.22 -13.99 13.62
N GLN A 73 -0.93 -14.57 13.91
CA GLN A 73 -1.66 -15.39 12.93
C GLN A 73 -2.21 -14.50 11.79
N VAL A 74 -2.69 -13.29 12.09
CA VAL A 74 -3.09 -12.31 11.04
C VAL A 74 -1.89 -11.93 10.18
N TYR A 75 -0.72 -11.69 10.79
CA TYR A 75 0.53 -11.48 10.07
C TYR A 75 0.82 -12.61 9.09
N ASN A 76 0.71 -13.87 9.52
CA ASN A 76 0.97 -15.04 8.68
C ASN A 76 0.02 -15.14 7.48
N VAL A 77 -1.20 -14.60 7.57
CA VAL A 77 -2.13 -14.51 6.45
C VAL A 77 -1.74 -13.36 5.51
N LEU A 78 -1.52 -12.15 6.06
CA LEU A 78 -1.30 -10.94 5.27
C LEU A 78 0.08 -10.92 4.59
N ARG A 79 1.09 -11.62 5.13
CA ARG A 79 2.40 -11.74 4.50
C ARG A 79 2.34 -12.31 3.08
N THR A 80 1.29 -13.08 2.75
CA THR A 80 1.06 -13.58 1.40
C THR A 80 1.12 -12.47 0.35
N GLN A 81 0.70 -11.25 0.69
CA GLN A 81 0.76 -10.11 -0.23
C GLN A 81 2.18 -9.66 -0.58
N VAL A 82 3.15 -10.00 0.27
CA VAL A 82 4.58 -9.72 0.04
C VAL A 82 5.26 -10.94 -0.59
N ASP A 83 4.91 -12.16 -0.13
CA ASP A 83 5.47 -13.42 -0.66
C ASP A 83 5.22 -13.60 -2.16
N ILE A 84 4.16 -12.99 -2.72
CA ILE A 84 3.79 -13.08 -4.14
C ILE A 84 4.31 -11.91 -4.98
N VAL A 85 5.09 -10.99 -4.42
CA VAL A 85 5.73 -9.92 -5.19
C VAL A 85 6.79 -10.53 -6.12
N LEU A 86 6.82 -10.06 -7.37
CA LEU A 86 7.81 -10.49 -8.36
C LEU A 86 9.23 -10.08 -7.92
N PRO A 87 10.28 -10.81 -8.32
CA PRO A 87 11.69 -10.42 -8.03
C PRO A 87 12.08 -9.04 -8.56
N ASP A 88 11.46 -8.57 -9.63
CA ASP A 88 11.58 -7.21 -10.17
C ASP A 88 10.48 -6.26 -9.67
N GLY A 89 9.62 -6.74 -8.78
CA GLY A 89 8.54 -5.99 -8.17
C GLY A 89 8.95 -5.22 -6.91
N VAL A 90 7.93 -4.68 -6.22
CA VAL A 90 8.13 -3.81 -5.05
C VAL A 90 7.12 -4.12 -3.95
N ALA A 91 7.59 -4.28 -2.72
CA ALA A 91 6.74 -4.23 -1.54
C ALA A 91 6.69 -2.81 -0.97
N VAL A 92 5.51 -2.28 -0.68
CA VAL A 92 5.28 -0.97 -0.06
C VAL A 92 4.75 -1.20 1.35
N LEU A 93 5.56 -0.89 2.36
CA LEU A 93 5.36 -1.35 3.73
C LEU A 93 5.36 -0.18 4.73
N ASN A 94 4.44 -0.23 5.70
CA ASN A 94 4.36 0.74 6.78
C ASN A 94 5.45 0.48 7.83
N ALA A 95 6.40 1.40 7.96
CA ALA A 95 7.48 1.30 8.94
C ALA A 95 7.03 1.61 10.39
N ASN A 96 5.82 2.15 10.60
CA ASN A 96 5.27 2.36 11.95
C ASN A 96 4.69 1.07 12.56
N ASP A 97 4.41 0.05 11.76
CA ASP A 97 3.90 -1.24 12.22
C ASP A 97 5.05 -2.27 12.22
N PRO A 98 5.50 -2.75 13.39
CA PRO A 98 6.63 -3.66 13.48
C PRO A 98 6.43 -4.98 12.74
N LEU A 99 5.18 -5.50 12.69
CA LEU A 99 4.87 -6.73 11.98
C LEU A 99 4.88 -6.51 10.47
N VAL A 100 4.38 -5.36 10.00
CA VAL A 100 4.47 -5.00 8.58
C VAL A 100 5.93 -4.80 8.17
N LEU A 101 6.72 -4.11 9.00
CA LEU A 101 8.15 -3.90 8.75
C LEU A 101 8.92 -5.22 8.62
N LYS A 102 8.60 -6.21 9.47
CA LYS A 102 9.20 -7.55 9.42
C LYS A 102 8.98 -8.26 8.07
N MET A 103 7.93 -7.91 7.33
CA MET A 103 7.66 -8.47 6.00
C MET A 103 8.69 -8.02 4.95
N ALA A 104 9.47 -6.97 5.21
CA ALA A 104 10.51 -6.52 4.26
C ALA A 104 11.53 -7.62 3.93
N GLU A 105 11.81 -8.51 4.89
CA GLU A 105 12.74 -9.64 4.71
C GLU A 105 12.17 -10.76 3.81
N LEU A 106 10.87 -10.75 3.55
CA LEU A 106 10.17 -11.76 2.74
C LEU A 106 10.08 -11.37 1.27
N CYS A 107 10.35 -10.09 0.93
CA CYS A 107 10.21 -9.59 -0.42
C CYS A 107 11.39 -10.00 -1.29
N ASP A 108 11.14 -10.78 -2.34
CA ASP A 108 12.16 -11.13 -3.34
C ASP A 108 12.58 -9.92 -4.20
N GLY A 109 11.72 -8.89 -4.28
CA GLY A 109 11.97 -7.66 -5.01
C GLY A 109 12.56 -6.53 -4.15
N SER A 110 12.30 -5.29 -4.52
CA SER A 110 12.70 -4.13 -3.74
C SER A 110 11.62 -3.69 -2.75
N VAL A 111 12.01 -2.88 -1.76
CA VAL A 111 11.10 -2.37 -0.74
C VAL A 111 11.03 -0.85 -0.78
N ILE A 112 9.83 -0.30 -0.67
CA ILE A 112 9.58 1.10 -0.31
C ILE A 112 8.97 1.11 1.08
N LEU A 113 9.62 1.78 2.03
CA LEU A 113 9.04 2.00 3.36
C LEU A 113 8.25 3.31 3.38
N PHE A 114 7.13 3.36 4.09
CA PHE A 114 6.47 4.62 4.37
C PHE A 114 6.22 4.81 5.86
N ALA A 115 6.26 6.06 6.30
CA ALA A 115 5.97 6.46 7.67
C ALA A 115 5.57 7.94 7.75
N LYS A 116 4.86 8.33 8.81
CA LYS A 116 4.59 9.74 9.08
C LYS A 116 5.84 10.49 9.50
N ASP A 117 6.68 9.84 10.31
CA ASP A 117 7.92 10.40 10.86
C ASP A 117 9.14 9.86 10.09
N PRO A 118 9.95 10.73 9.47
CA PRO A 118 11.16 10.33 8.78
C PRO A 118 12.28 9.86 9.70
N GLU A 119 12.22 10.18 11.00
CA GLU A 119 13.27 9.89 11.98
C GLU A 119 13.13 8.49 12.61
N ILE A 120 12.13 7.70 12.19
CA ILE A 120 12.01 6.30 12.63
C ILE A 120 13.28 5.55 12.20
N ALA A 121 13.87 4.80 13.14
CA ALA A 121 15.12 4.06 12.92
C ALA A 121 15.08 3.18 11.66
N ALA A 122 13.93 2.55 11.37
CA ALA A 122 13.74 1.72 10.18
C ALA A 122 13.85 2.54 8.88
N ILE A 123 13.25 3.74 8.83
CA ILE A 123 13.35 4.65 7.66
C ILE A 123 14.80 5.10 7.48
N THR A 124 15.44 5.52 8.56
CA THR A 124 16.84 6.00 8.53
C THR A 124 17.78 4.91 8.03
N ALA A 125 17.73 3.72 8.64
CA ALA A 125 18.60 2.60 8.28
C ALA A 125 18.37 2.13 6.82
N HIS A 126 17.09 2.07 6.39
CA HIS A 126 16.74 1.70 5.03
C HIS A 126 17.31 2.68 3.99
N ARG A 127 17.20 3.98 4.28
CA ARG A 127 17.74 5.05 3.43
C ARG A 127 19.28 5.07 3.41
N GLU A 128 19.95 4.80 4.52
CA GLU A 128 21.41 4.67 4.58
C GLU A 128 21.94 3.57 3.66
N GLN A 129 21.13 2.55 3.41
CA GLN A 129 21.42 1.47 2.45
C GLN A 129 20.99 1.79 1.01
N GLY A 130 20.58 3.05 0.72
CA GLY A 130 20.13 3.47 -0.60
C GLY A 130 18.65 3.17 -0.87
N GLY A 131 17.90 2.69 0.11
CA GLY A 131 16.50 2.32 -0.01
C GLY A 131 15.57 3.51 -0.29
N ARG A 132 14.38 3.20 -0.80
CA ARG A 132 13.34 4.17 -1.12
C ARG A 132 12.37 4.33 0.05
N ALA A 133 11.96 5.57 0.34
CA ALA A 133 11.00 5.86 1.41
C ALA A 133 10.04 6.98 1.04
N VAL A 134 8.82 6.94 1.61
CA VAL A 134 7.81 7.99 1.53
C VAL A 134 7.44 8.42 2.94
N PHE A 135 7.54 9.70 3.25
CA PHE A 135 7.28 10.20 4.60
C PHE A 135 6.81 11.67 4.60
N VAL A 136 6.48 12.18 5.78
CA VAL A 136 6.17 13.60 5.98
C VAL A 136 7.32 14.29 6.67
N ARG A 137 7.79 15.39 6.09
CA ARG A 137 8.79 16.28 6.69
C ARG A 137 8.33 17.73 6.61
N TYR A 138 8.23 18.39 7.76
CA TYR A 138 7.76 19.80 7.86
C TYR A 138 6.41 20.04 7.15
N GLY A 139 5.46 19.11 7.31
CA GLY A 139 4.13 19.20 6.68
C GLY A 139 4.09 18.90 5.18
N ARG A 140 5.16 18.39 4.60
CA ARG A 140 5.29 18.04 3.18
C ARG A 140 5.45 16.55 2.99
N LEU A 141 4.80 15.99 1.99
CA LEU A 141 5.08 14.64 1.54
C LEU A 141 6.39 14.63 0.75
N VAL A 142 7.25 13.71 1.13
CA VAL A 142 8.60 13.55 0.56
C VAL A 142 8.76 12.13 0.03
N MET A 143 9.28 12.01 -1.16
CA MET A 143 9.81 10.78 -1.74
C MET A 143 11.33 10.82 -1.64
N ALA A 144 11.95 9.78 -1.09
CA ALA A 144 13.40 9.73 -0.91
C ALA A 144 14.00 8.45 -1.47
N THR A 145 15.20 8.57 -2.05
CA THR A 145 16.06 7.43 -2.43
C THR A 145 17.42 7.65 -1.80
N GLY A 146 17.77 6.81 -0.87
CA GLY A 146 18.99 7.04 -0.09
C GLY A 146 18.95 8.40 0.61
N ARG A 147 19.93 9.26 0.30
CA ARG A 147 20.03 10.62 0.85
C ARG A 147 19.25 11.66 0.06
N ASP A 148 18.92 11.37 -1.18
CA ASP A 148 18.22 12.29 -2.06
C ASP A 148 16.74 12.36 -1.67
N GLU A 149 16.24 13.58 -1.51
CA GLU A 149 14.85 13.86 -1.13
C GLU A 149 14.18 14.74 -2.18
N LEU A 150 12.98 14.37 -2.54
CA LEU A 150 12.11 15.14 -3.40
C LEU A 150 10.82 15.49 -2.64
N THR A 151 10.56 16.77 -2.46
CA THR A 151 9.26 17.23 -1.97
C THR A 151 8.21 17.06 -3.06
N LEU A 152 7.19 16.25 -2.78
CA LEU A 152 6.11 15.99 -3.71
C LEU A 152 5.01 17.06 -3.63
N VAL A 153 4.50 17.32 -2.41
CA VAL A 153 3.34 18.20 -2.18
C VAL A 153 3.25 18.60 -0.71
N GLU A 154 2.60 19.75 -0.43
CA GLU A 154 2.19 20.12 0.93
C GLU A 154 1.04 19.22 1.38
N ALA A 155 1.09 18.64 2.57
CA ALA A 155 0.01 17.80 3.10
C ALA A 155 -1.32 18.57 3.21
N ALA A 156 -1.25 19.87 3.50
CA ALA A 156 -2.41 20.75 3.57
C ALA A 156 -3.13 20.97 2.24
N SER A 157 -2.51 20.69 1.10
CA SER A 157 -3.15 20.81 -0.23
C SER A 157 -3.87 19.55 -0.67
N ILE A 158 -3.77 18.44 0.09
CA ILE A 158 -4.38 17.15 -0.26
C ILE A 158 -5.82 17.12 0.25
N PRO A 159 -6.84 17.08 -0.63
CA PRO A 159 -8.25 17.14 -0.22
C PRO A 159 -8.65 16.02 0.74
N LEU A 160 -8.10 14.82 0.58
CA LEU A 160 -8.37 13.66 1.43
C LEU A 160 -7.95 13.86 2.90
N LEU A 161 -7.07 14.81 3.19
CA LEU A 161 -6.58 15.12 4.53
C LEU A 161 -7.30 16.31 5.18
N HIS A 162 -8.27 16.93 4.50
CA HIS A 162 -8.99 18.10 4.99
C HIS A 162 -10.14 17.73 5.95
N GLY A 163 -10.66 18.73 6.66
CA GLY A 163 -11.93 18.64 7.38
C GLY A 163 -11.92 17.70 8.58
N GLY A 164 -10.78 17.51 9.24
CA GLY A 164 -10.68 16.60 10.39
C GLY A 164 -10.60 15.12 9.96
N ALA A 165 -10.02 14.87 8.80
CA ALA A 165 -9.81 13.50 8.31
C ALA A 165 -9.16 12.62 9.40
N PRO A 166 -9.56 11.34 9.51
CA PRO A 166 -8.96 10.41 10.45
C PRO A 166 -7.43 10.30 10.27
N ALA A 167 -6.71 10.11 11.36
CA ALA A 167 -5.25 10.08 11.35
C ALA A 167 -4.65 9.00 10.40
N PHE A 168 -5.38 7.92 10.15
CA PHE A 168 -4.97 6.86 9.22
C PHE A 168 -5.03 7.27 7.73
N GLN A 169 -5.75 8.35 7.39
CA GLN A 169 -5.81 8.80 5.99
C GLN A 169 -4.45 9.25 5.47
N LEU A 170 -3.61 9.80 6.33
CA LEU A 170 -2.24 10.13 5.95
C LEU A 170 -1.44 8.88 5.62
N ASP A 171 -1.58 7.78 6.38
CA ASP A 171 -0.94 6.51 6.07
C ASP A 171 -1.42 5.97 4.72
N ASN A 172 -2.71 6.06 4.43
CA ASN A 172 -3.29 5.66 3.14
C ASN A 172 -2.71 6.48 1.97
N VAL A 173 -2.54 7.80 2.16
CA VAL A 173 -1.92 8.66 1.14
C VAL A 173 -0.46 8.27 0.92
N LEU A 174 0.31 8.07 1.99
CA LEU A 174 1.71 7.64 1.88
C LEU A 174 1.85 6.28 1.18
N ALA A 175 1.00 5.32 1.53
CA ALA A 175 0.94 4.03 0.87
C ALA A 175 0.59 4.14 -0.62
N ALA A 176 -0.39 4.99 -0.97
CA ALA A 176 -0.78 5.23 -2.36
C ALA A 176 0.33 5.88 -3.18
N VAL A 177 1.05 6.86 -2.60
CA VAL A 177 2.25 7.46 -3.22
C VAL A 177 3.33 6.40 -3.45
N GLY A 178 3.62 5.57 -2.45
CA GLY A 178 4.57 4.46 -2.56
C GLY A 178 4.20 3.48 -3.66
N ALA A 179 2.92 3.08 -3.74
CA ALA A 179 2.41 2.17 -4.76
C ALA A 179 2.50 2.76 -6.17
N ALA A 180 2.10 4.03 -6.35
CA ALA A 180 2.18 4.72 -7.63
C ALA A 180 3.64 4.88 -8.09
N TRP A 181 4.55 5.17 -7.15
CA TRP A 181 5.99 5.23 -7.43
C TRP A 181 6.55 3.86 -7.81
N ALA A 182 6.14 2.80 -7.11
CA ALA A 182 6.53 1.42 -7.43
C ALA A 182 6.09 0.99 -8.84
N LEU A 183 4.94 1.48 -9.31
CA LEU A 183 4.43 1.28 -10.67
C LEU A 183 5.14 2.15 -11.73
N GLY A 184 6.11 2.97 -11.35
CA GLY A 184 6.86 3.82 -12.27
C GLY A 184 6.12 5.05 -12.76
N LEU A 185 5.04 5.48 -12.07
CA LEU A 185 4.36 6.73 -12.41
C LEU A 185 5.27 7.93 -12.14
N SER A 186 5.20 8.94 -13.00
CA SER A 186 5.97 10.17 -12.81
C SER A 186 5.52 10.94 -11.57
N GLN A 187 6.43 11.69 -10.97
CA GLN A 187 6.15 12.53 -9.80
C GLN A 187 5.00 13.51 -10.04
N GLU A 188 4.91 14.06 -11.25
CA GLU A 188 3.84 14.98 -11.66
C GLU A 188 2.47 14.29 -11.67
N LEU A 189 2.40 13.06 -12.18
CA LEU A 189 1.17 12.26 -12.17
C LEU A 189 0.76 11.89 -10.74
N ILE A 190 1.72 11.46 -9.92
CA ILE A 190 1.46 11.14 -8.51
C ILE A 190 0.92 12.37 -7.78
N ARG A 191 1.60 13.53 -7.91
CA ARG A 191 1.16 14.78 -7.30
C ARG A 191 -0.24 15.18 -7.76
N THR A 192 -0.47 15.21 -9.07
CA THR A 192 -1.78 15.56 -9.63
C THR A 192 -2.87 14.62 -9.09
N GLY A 193 -2.59 13.32 -9.04
CA GLY A 193 -3.53 12.33 -8.53
C GLY A 193 -3.97 12.61 -7.09
N ILE A 194 -3.02 12.87 -6.17
CA ILE A 194 -3.34 13.11 -4.76
C ILE A 194 -3.94 14.49 -4.49
N GLU A 195 -3.59 15.52 -5.29
CA GLU A 195 -4.17 16.88 -5.18
C GLU A 195 -5.59 16.99 -5.74
N THR A 196 -5.96 16.12 -6.67
CA THR A 196 -7.28 16.15 -7.32
C THR A 196 -8.25 15.09 -6.83
N PHE A 197 -7.77 14.06 -6.12
CA PHE A 197 -8.60 13.00 -5.62
C PHE A 197 -9.58 13.50 -4.56
N LYS A 198 -10.86 13.20 -4.78
CA LYS A 198 -11.95 13.43 -3.81
C LYS A 198 -12.61 12.09 -3.52
N ALA A 199 -12.76 11.77 -2.24
CA ALA A 199 -13.60 10.65 -1.85
C ALA A 199 -15.07 11.00 -2.12
N ASP A 200 -15.81 10.07 -2.74
CA ASP A 200 -17.27 10.21 -2.98
C ASP A 200 -18.06 10.03 -1.67
#